data_3d59c4516a2eb4b5941ac7112c9d812a
#
_entry.id   3d59c4516a2eb4b5941ac7112c9d812a
#
_cell.length_a   1.000
_cell.length_b   1.000
_cell.length_c   1.000
_cell.angle_alpha   90.00
_cell.angle_beta   90.00
_cell.angle_gamma   90.00
#
_symmetry.space_group_name_H-M   'P 1'
#
loop_
_entity.id
_entity.type
_entity.pdbx_description
1 polymer ?
#
loop_
_entity_poly.entity_id
_entity_poly.type
_entity_poly.pdbx_seq_one_letter_code
_entity_poly.pdbx_strand_id
1 'polypeptide(L)'
;MRYMRNFLFLVLLVSLLSACSKQPASQITAEKPTVMFNAFAILRQDADRYLQSNPVLSISAQEVYDKAIVAADSKYYLVDIRSDEHYAKHHIPGSIHISYADAWRNNKTDFLPKDKKIIIIDYSGHSSSQVAAFWSLLGLEAVPMKHGMAGWSKDKEVVGGSPMPCEARNFPVVKEETAGKTYDLPRLENKTTRAAELLRQRGEAIAAKPVVIQADELMAKVNAKNVFLLDIRAVEHFKAGHISGALNIPLRGLAEESNLTKLPPDQPIVVVDYDGHAASQAARLLNLLGYDSVALRDGMSVWTGDMNVIGANAVSCAIPERSTAQLNAPANPGPSTAAT
;
A
#
# COMPACT_ATOMS: atom_id res chain seq x y z
N MET A 1 60.90 60.23 45.45
CA MET A 1 60.72 60.04 46.91
C MET A 1 60.22 58.61 47.05
N ARG A 2 61.11 57.71 47.49
CA ARG A 2 61.19 57.11 48.82
C ARG A 2 59.84 56.41 49.15
N TYR A 3 59.74 55.07 49.42
CA TYR A 3 60.60 54.18 50.20
C TYR A 3 60.40 52.72 49.78
N MET A 4 61.49 51.98 49.78
CA MET A 4 61.65 50.54 49.91
C MET A 4 61.11 50.08 51.28
N ARG A 5 60.56 48.85 51.33
CA ARG A 5 60.84 47.94 52.45
C ARG A 5 60.53 46.50 52.13
N ASN A 6 61.58 45.70 52.29
CA ASN A 6 61.64 44.24 52.32
C ASN A 6 60.73 43.61 53.38
N PHE A 7 60.20 42.40 53.08
CA PHE A 7 60.11 41.32 54.10
C PHE A 7 60.04 39.97 53.40
N LEU A 8 60.97 39.22 53.53
CA LEU A 8 61.36 37.94 54.09
C LEU A 8 60.57 36.70 53.62
N PHE A 9 61.36 35.78 53.08
CA PHE A 9 61.10 34.39 52.73
C PHE A 9 60.41 33.58 53.82
N LEU A 10 59.46 32.73 53.45
CA LEU A 10 59.25 31.45 54.09
C LEU A 10 58.98 30.41 52.98
N VAL A 11 59.95 29.51 52.85
CA VAL A 11 59.87 28.35 51.93
C VAL A 11 59.10 27.28 52.70
N LEU A 12 57.90 26.92 52.24
CA LEU A 12 57.20 25.70 52.68
C LEU A 12 57.22 24.69 51.55
N LEU A 13 58.07 23.67 51.69
CA LEU A 13 58.10 22.50 50.86
C LEU A 13 56.88 21.67 51.12
N VAL A 14 55.90 21.68 50.23
CA VAL A 14 54.81 20.70 50.22
C VAL A 14 55.10 19.67 49.13
N SER A 15 55.45 18.48 49.54
CA SER A 15 55.60 17.29 48.68
C SER A 15 54.26 16.84 48.15
N LEU A 16 53.99 17.16 46.89
CA LEU A 16 52.83 16.61 46.16
C LEU A 16 53.15 15.18 45.73
N LEU A 17 52.60 14.22 46.43
CA LEU A 17 52.48 12.84 46.01
C LEU A 17 51.48 12.81 44.80
N SER A 18 52.04 12.67 43.59
CA SER A 18 51.29 12.48 42.37
C SER A 18 50.69 11.07 42.34
N ALA A 19 49.44 10.92 42.77
CA ALA A 19 48.70 9.71 42.59
C ALA A 19 48.27 9.65 41.12
N CYS A 20 48.99 8.87 40.31
CA CYS A 20 48.56 8.47 38.96
C CYS A 20 47.33 7.59 39.07
N SER A 21 46.13 8.17 39.01
CA SER A 21 44.91 7.42 38.74
C SER A 21 44.93 6.96 37.26
N LYS A 22 45.19 5.68 37.05
CA LYS A 22 44.93 5.03 35.73
C LYS A 22 43.44 5.10 35.47
N GLN A 23 42.97 6.04 34.65
CA GLN A 23 41.67 5.96 34.02
C GLN A 23 41.61 4.66 33.19
N PRO A 24 40.55 3.84 33.36
CA PRO A 24 40.40 2.70 32.48
C PRO A 24 40.22 3.23 31.05
N ALA A 25 41.04 2.74 30.13
CA ALA A 25 40.90 3.01 28.74
C ALA A 25 39.48 2.57 28.30
N SER A 26 38.65 3.54 27.94
CA SER A 26 37.38 3.31 27.31
C SER A 26 37.67 2.46 26.05
N GLN A 27 37.30 1.19 26.08
CA GLN A 27 37.29 0.35 24.92
C GLN A 27 36.25 0.93 23.96
N ILE A 28 36.71 1.75 23.03
CA ILE A 28 35.93 2.08 21.82
C ILE A 28 35.83 0.76 21.06
N THR A 29 34.74 0.01 21.27
CA THR A 29 34.37 -1.09 20.40
C THR A 29 34.06 -0.45 19.06
N ALA A 30 34.98 -0.58 18.12
CA ALA A 30 34.74 -0.20 16.73
C ALA A 30 33.53 -1.02 16.25
N GLU A 31 32.37 -0.36 16.07
CA GLU A 31 31.23 -0.99 15.43
C GLU A 31 31.70 -1.52 14.06
N LYS A 32 31.47 -2.81 13.82
CA LYS A 32 31.74 -3.39 12.51
C LYS A 32 30.96 -2.58 11.49
N PRO A 33 31.59 -2.17 10.35
CA PRO A 33 30.89 -1.42 9.32
C PRO A 33 29.66 -2.21 8.88
N THR A 34 28.49 -1.60 9.00
CA THR A 34 27.22 -2.20 8.55
C THR A 34 27.23 -2.22 7.02
N VAL A 35 27.19 -3.42 6.43
CA VAL A 35 27.08 -3.59 4.98
C VAL A 35 25.66 -3.23 4.56
N MET A 36 25.53 -2.29 3.63
CA MET A 36 24.27 -1.89 3.01
C MET A 36 24.09 -2.59 1.68
N PHE A 37 22.88 -3.06 1.40
CA PHE A 37 22.49 -3.73 0.16
C PHE A 37 21.44 -2.91 -0.57
N ASN A 38 21.43 -2.96 -1.90
CA ASN A 38 20.30 -2.45 -2.67
C ASN A 38 19.16 -3.48 -2.69
N ALA A 39 18.11 -3.19 -1.95
CA ALA A 39 16.95 -4.09 -1.81
C ALA A 39 16.04 -4.08 -3.05
N PHE A 40 16.19 -3.13 -3.97
CA PHE A 40 15.31 -2.96 -5.13
C PHE A 40 15.19 -4.23 -5.96
N ALA A 41 16.31 -4.86 -6.33
CA ALA A 41 16.29 -6.04 -7.18
C ALA A 41 15.54 -7.23 -6.56
N ILE A 42 15.66 -7.41 -5.23
CA ILE A 42 14.97 -8.48 -4.49
C ILE A 42 13.45 -8.22 -4.51
N LEU A 43 13.04 -7.03 -4.13
CA LEU A 43 11.62 -6.65 -4.09
C LEU A 43 10.99 -6.65 -5.48
N ARG A 44 11.75 -6.23 -6.51
CA ARG A 44 11.30 -6.28 -7.90
C ARG A 44 11.01 -7.71 -8.36
N GLN A 45 11.90 -8.66 -8.04
CA GLN A 45 11.67 -10.07 -8.38
C GLN A 45 10.39 -10.63 -7.74
N ASP A 46 10.09 -10.25 -6.49
CA ASP A 46 8.87 -10.67 -5.82
C ASP A 46 7.63 -10.02 -6.45
N ALA A 47 7.70 -8.73 -6.76
CA ALA A 47 6.63 -8.02 -7.46
C ALA A 47 6.38 -8.60 -8.87
N ASP A 48 7.44 -8.89 -9.63
CA ASP A 48 7.34 -9.51 -10.96
C ASP A 48 6.71 -10.91 -10.86
N ARG A 49 7.18 -11.75 -9.94
CA ARG A 49 6.61 -13.08 -9.70
C ARG A 49 5.11 -12.99 -9.36
N TYR A 50 4.72 -12.06 -8.52
CA TYR A 50 3.34 -11.82 -8.17
C TYR A 50 2.50 -11.48 -9.42
N LEU A 51 2.93 -10.52 -10.22
CA LEU A 51 2.21 -10.10 -11.43
C LEU A 51 2.17 -11.20 -12.50
N GLN A 52 3.25 -11.97 -12.67
CA GLN A 52 3.31 -13.10 -13.60
C GLN A 52 2.42 -14.28 -13.18
N SER A 53 2.16 -14.44 -11.89
CA SER A 53 1.23 -15.47 -11.38
C SER A 53 -0.23 -15.24 -11.80
N ASN A 54 -0.52 -14.12 -12.45
CA ASN A 54 -1.87 -13.70 -12.85
C ASN A 54 -2.82 -13.67 -11.65
N PRO A 55 -2.55 -12.82 -10.64
CA PRO A 55 -3.27 -12.82 -9.39
C PRO A 55 -4.76 -12.50 -9.60
N VAL A 56 -5.61 -13.05 -8.74
CA VAL A 56 -7.02 -12.65 -8.67
C VAL A 56 -7.09 -11.24 -8.12
N LEU A 57 -7.41 -10.27 -8.98
CA LEU A 57 -7.36 -8.84 -8.65
C LEU A 57 -8.48 -8.39 -7.71
N SER A 58 -9.62 -9.11 -7.71
CA SER A 58 -10.74 -8.89 -6.79
C SER A 58 -11.76 -10.04 -6.87
N ILE A 59 -12.55 -10.19 -5.82
CA ILE A 59 -13.71 -11.09 -5.78
C ILE A 59 -14.97 -10.24 -5.60
N SER A 60 -16.08 -10.57 -6.31
CA SER A 60 -17.29 -9.78 -6.18
C SER A 60 -17.95 -9.95 -4.81
N ALA A 61 -18.63 -8.92 -4.31
CA ALA A 61 -19.41 -9.00 -3.08
C ALA A 61 -20.50 -10.09 -3.15
N GLN A 62 -21.05 -10.37 -4.35
CA GLN A 62 -22.00 -11.46 -4.56
C GLN A 62 -21.34 -12.83 -4.36
N GLU A 63 -20.15 -13.03 -4.92
CA GLU A 63 -19.42 -14.29 -4.74
C GLU A 63 -19.00 -14.50 -3.29
N VAL A 64 -18.60 -13.44 -2.56
CA VAL A 64 -18.34 -13.53 -1.12
C VAL A 64 -19.60 -13.94 -0.36
N TYR A 65 -20.75 -13.36 -0.68
CA TYR A 65 -22.02 -13.74 -0.09
C TYR A 65 -22.35 -15.21 -0.35
N ASP A 66 -22.31 -15.65 -1.59
CA ASP A 66 -22.67 -17.01 -1.98
C ASP A 66 -21.74 -18.06 -1.36
N LYS A 67 -20.43 -17.82 -1.36
CA LYS A 67 -19.42 -18.78 -0.90
C LYS A 67 -19.19 -18.74 0.61
N ALA A 68 -18.93 -17.56 1.15
CA ALA A 68 -18.55 -17.44 2.55
C ALA A 68 -19.76 -17.43 3.51
N ILE A 69 -20.91 -16.88 3.07
CA ILE A 69 -22.08 -16.72 3.95
C ILE A 69 -23.10 -17.84 3.71
N VAL A 70 -23.58 -18.00 2.47
CA VAL A 70 -24.65 -18.99 2.17
C VAL A 70 -24.10 -20.41 2.22
N ALA A 71 -23.02 -20.70 1.53
CA ALA A 71 -22.41 -22.02 1.51
C ALA A 71 -21.52 -22.30 2.74
N ALA A 72 -21.19 -21.30 3.54
CA ALA A 72 -20.30 -21.38 4.70
C ALA A 72 -19.00 -22.14 4.39
N ASP A 73 -18.42 -21.90 3.19
CA ASP A 73 -17.23 -22.58 2.73
C ASP A 73 -16.01 -22.17 3.60
N SER A 74 -15.51 -23.13 4.37
CA SER A 74 -14.42 -22.94 5.33
C SER A 74 -13.07 -22.55 4.69
N LYS A 75 -12.96 -22.60 3.35
CA LYS A 75 -11.80 -22.11 2.61
C LYS A 75 -11.69 -20.58 2.60
N TYR A 76 -12.78 -19.87 2.86
CA TYR A 76 -12.81 -18.41 2.90
C TYR A 76 -12.57 -17.93 4.33
N TYR A 77 -11.74 -16.88 4.47
CA TYR A 77 -11.45 -16.21 5.73
C TYR A 77 -11.62 -14.72 5.53
N LEU A 78 -12.56 -14.11 6.24
CA LEU A 78 -12.96 -12.72 6.03
C LEU A 78 -12.23 -11.81 7.00
N VAL A 79 -11.61 -10.75 6.49
CA VAL A 79 -10.91 -9.72 7.29
C VAL A 79 -11.42 -8.34 6.89
N ASP A 80 -12.05 -7.63 7.81
CA ASP A 80 -12.50 -6.25 7.64
C ASP A 80 -11.41 -5.30 8.14
N ILE A 81 -10.94 -4.40 7.27
CA ILE A 81 -9.86 -3.45 7.57
C ILE A 81 -10.36 -2.01 7.74
N ARG A 82 -11.66 -1.80 7.88
CA ARG A 82 -12.25 -0.48 8.17
C ARG A 82 -11.88 0.00 9.58
N SER A 83 -12.42 1.16 10.00
CA SER A 83 -12.25 1.64 11.38
C SER A 83 -12.97 0.74 12.38
N ASP A 84 -12.49 0.72 13.63
CA ASP A 84 -13.12 0.03 14.77
C ASP A 84 -14.60 0.39 14.89
N GLU A 85 -14.94 1.68 14.72
CA GLU A 85 -16.32 2.18 14.82
C GLU A 85 -17.21 1.58 13.75
N HIS A 86 -16.78 1.58 12.47
CA HIS A 86 -17.61 1.08 11.37
C HIS A 86 -17.74 -0.44 11.41
N TYR A 87 -16.67 -1.15 11.80
CA TYR A 87 -16.72 -2.59 12.01
C TYR A 87 -17.69 -2.94 13.14
N ALA A 88 -17.62 -2.24 14.28
CA ALA A 88 -18.48 -2.50 15.43
C ALA A 88 -19.97 -2.23 15.13
N LYS A 89 -20.27 -1.23 14.28
CA LYS A 89 -21.65 -0.95 13.87
C LYS A 89 -22.21 -2.03 12.94
N HIS A 90 -21.47 -2.31 11.87
CA HIS A 90 -21.90 -3.23 10.80
C HIS A 90 -20.69 -3.89 10.15
N HIS A 91 -20.65 -5.21 10.10
CA HIS A 91 -19.64 -5.98 9.40
C HIS A 91 -20.25 -7.23 8.76
N ILE A 92 -19.54 -7.83 7.80
CA ILE A 92 -20.00 -9.09 7.18
C ILE A 92 -19.86 -10.22 8.22
N PRO A 93 -20.90 -11.03 8.46
CA PRO A 93 -20.87 -12.10 9.44
C PRO A 93 -19.64 -13.02 9.26
N GLY A 94 -18.97 -13.35 10.37
CA GLY A 94 -17.79 -14.20 10.37
C GLY A 94 -16.50 -13.49 9.99
N SER A 95 -16.51 -12.20 9.65
CA SER A 95 -15.28 -11.45 9.49
C SER A 95 -14.61 -11.15 10.82
N ILE A 96 -13.28 -11.17 10.84
CA ILE A 96 -12.48 -10.59 11.92
C ILE A 96 -12.11 -9.16 11.59
N HIS A 97 -11.70 -8.40 12.60
CA HIS A 97 -11.22 -7.04 12.41
C HIS A 97 -9.71 -6.93 12.59
N ILE A 98 -9.07 -6.30 11.61
CA ILE A 98 -7.69 -5.82 11.66
C ILE A 98 -7.70 -4.44 11.02
N SER A 99 -7.47 -3.35 11.77
CA SER A 99 -7.50 -2.01 11.18
C SER A 99 -6.51 -1.87 10.02
N TYR A 100 -6.80 -0.98 9.06
CA TYR A 100 -5.89 -0.73 7.93
C TYR A 100 -4.46 -0.43 8.40
N ALA A 101 -4.29 0.33 9.48
CA ALA A 101 -2.97 0.64 10.04
C ALA A 101 -2.24 -0.59 10.59
N ASP A 102 -2.99 -1.55 11.15
CA ASP A 102 -2.43 -2.79 11.70
C ASP A 102 -2.17 -3.85 10.62
N ALA A 103 -2.85 -3.77 9.47
CA ALA A 103 -2.67 -4.70 8.35
C ALA A 103 -1.22 -4.73 7.79
N TRP A 104 -0.41 -3.73 8.11
CA TRP A 104 1.00 -3.62 7.70
C TRP A 104 1.98 -4.14 8.77
N ARG A 105 1.50 -4.53 9.96
CA ARG A 105 2.32 -4.92 11.11
C ARG A 105 2.33 -6.44 11.31
N ASN A 106 3.50 -7.03 11.47
CA ASN A 106 3.67 -8.46 11.63
C ASN A 106 2.91 -9.05 12.80
N ASN A 107 3.07 -8.46 13.99
CA ASN A 107 2.43 -8.94 15.22
C ASN A 107 0.89 -8.88 15.17
N LYS A 108 0.32 -8.27 14.14
CA LYS A 108 -1.11 -8.17 13.90
C LYS A 108 -1.61 -9.09 12.79
N THR A 109 -0.70 -9.68 11.99
CA THR A 109 -1.03 -10.46 10.80
C THR A 109 -0.43 -11.87 10.80
N ASP A 110 0.52 -12.18 11.69
CA ASP A 110 1.21 -13.48 11.71
C ASP A 110 0.31 -14.69 12.03
N PHE A 111 -0.87 -14.45 12.64
CA PHE A 111 -1.87 -15.49 12.93
C PHE A 111 -2.78 -15.82 11.74
N LEU A 112 -2.72 -15.05 10.64
CA LEU A 112 -3.59 -15.27 9.49
C LEU A 112 -3.35 -16.66 8.86
N PRO A 113 -4.41 -17.37 8.46
CA PRO A 113 -4.30 -18.71 7.92
C PRO A 113 -3.60 -18.70 6.55
N LYS A 114 -2.67 -19.63 6.34
CA LYS A 114 -1.92 -19.77 5.09
C LYS A 114 -2.56 -20.74 4.11
N ASP A 115 -3.54 -21.48 4.56
CA ASP A 115 -4.26 -22.53 3.84
C ASP A 115 -5.67 -22.10 3.41
N LYS A 116 -6.01 -20.82 3.59
CA LYS A 116 -7.31 -20.24 3.25
C LYS A 116 -7.19 -19.05 2.33
N LYS A 117 -8.23 -18.82 1.54
CA LYS A 117 -8.39 -17.59 0.76
C LYS A 117 -8.87 -16.47 1.68
N ILE A 118 -8.01 -15.48 1.91
CA ILE A 118 -8.29 -14.35 2.78
C ILE A 118 -8.97 -13.26 1.95
N ILE A 119 -10.24 -12.99 2.26
CA ILE A 119 -11.01 -11.92 1.62
C ILE A 119 -10.89 -10.66 2.48
N ILE A 120 -10.32 -9.61 1.90
CA ILE A 120 -10.10 -8.36 2.59
C ILE A 120 -11.21 -7.38 2.24
N ILE A 121 -11.84 -6.82 3.27
CA ILE A 121 -13.00 -5.94 3.16
C ILE A 121 -12.61 -4.56 3.66
N ASP A 122 -12.84 -3.54 2.84
CA ASP A 122 -12.72 -2.13 3.20
C ASP A 122 -13.99 -1.36 2.78
N TYR A 123 -13.90 -0.04 2.63
CA TYR A 123 -15.03 0.78 2.22
C TYR A 123 -15.38 0.66 0.73
N SER A 124 -14.35 0.63 -0.15
CA SER A 124 -14.48 0.83 -1.60
C SER A 124 -13.62 -0.10 -2.46
N GLY A 125 -12.89 -1.03 -1.86
CA GLY A 125 -12.02 -1.97 -2.56
C GLY A 125 -10.59 -1.49 -2.81
N HIS A 126 -10.27 -0.22 -2.59
CA HIS A 126 -8.95 0.34 -2.90
C HIS A 126 -7.91 0.02 -1.82
N SER A 127 -8.24 0.25 -0.55
CA SER A 127 -7.36 -0.07 0.58
C SER A 127 -7.15 -1.57 0.71
N SER A 128 -8.22 -2.36 0.54
CA SER A 128 -8.15 -3.83 0.54
C SER A 128 -7.30 -4.36 -0.61
N SER A 129 -7.34 -3.73 -1.80
CA SER A 129 -6.47 -4.07 -2.93
C SER A 129 -5.00 -3.88 -2.61
N GLN A 130 -4.64 -2.78 -1.92
CA GLN A 130 -3.26 -2.53 -1.51
C GLN A 130 -2.77 -3.55 -0.49
N VAL A 131 -3.58 -3.85 0.51
CA VAL A 131 -3.27 -4.85 1.55
C VAL A 131 -3.18 -6.24 0.93
N ALA A 132 -4.08 -6.59 -0.01
CA ALA A 132 -4.05 -7.87 -0.69
C ALA A 132 -2.75 -8.10 -1.47
N ALA A 133 -2.28 -7.12 -2.25
CA ALA A 133 -0.99 -7.20 -2.92
C ALA A 133 0.16 -7.42 -1.94
N PHE A 134 0.18 -6.68 -0.84
CA PHE A 134 1.21 -6.81 0.19
C PHE A 134 1.19 -8.19 0.88
N TRP A 135 0.01 -8.66 1.31
CA TRP A 135 -0.11 -9.97 1.96
C TRP A 135 0.20 -11.13 1.01
N SER A 136 -0.14 -10.99 -0.28
CA SER A 136 0.23 -11.98 -1.29
C SER A 136 1.74 -12.09 -1.49
N LEU A 137 2.47 -10.97 -1.47
CA LEU A 137 3.94 -10.98 -1.47
C LEU A 137 4.53 -11.66 -0.22
N LEU A 138 3.82 -11.64 0.91
CA LEU A 138 4.19 -12.37 2.13
C LEU A 138 3.77 -13.85 2.13
N GLY A 139 3.17 -14.34 1.03
CA GLY A 139 2.81 -15.74 0.83
C GLY A 139 1.41 -16.13 1.33
N LEU A 140 0.52 -15.15 1.55
CA LEU A 140 -0.89 -15.39 1.86
C LEU A 140 -1.71 -15.41 0.56
N GLU A 141 -2.76 -16.22 0.48
CA GLU A 141 -3.75 -16.14 -0.61
C GLU A 141 -4.76 -15.03 -0.28
N ALA A 142 -4.40 -13.77 -0.57
CA ALA A 142 -5.16 -12.59 -0.20
C ALA A 142 -5.83 -11.94 -1.41
N VAL A 143 -7.14 -11.68 -1.33
CA VAL A 143 -7.97 -11.13 -2.40
C VAL A 143 -8.87 -10.03 -1.85
N PRO A 144 -8.91 -8.83 -2.47
CA PRO A 144 -9.82 -7.77 -2.03
C PRO A 144 -11.25 -8.05 -2.48
N MET A 145 -12.22 -7.71 -1.64
CA MET A 145 -13.62 -7.66 -2.07
C MET A 145 -13.83 -6.45 -2.98
N LYS A 146 -14.30 -6.71 -4.20
CA LYS A 146 -14.53 -5.68 -5.23
C LYS A 146 -15.51 -4.63 -4.70
N HIS A 147 -15.11 -3.36 -4.78
CA HIS A 147 -15.83 -2.20 -4.24
C HIS A 147 -16.09 -2.23 -2.72
N GLY A 148 -15.45 -3.14 -1.97
CA GLY A 148 -15.57 -3.20 -0.53
C GLY A 148 -17.01 -3.24 -0.03
N MET A 149 -17.30 -2.58 1.10
CA MET A 149 -18.66 -2.50 1.64
C MET A 149 -19.61 -1.70 0.74
N ALA A 150 -19.13 -0.79 -0.12
CA ALA A 150 -19.96 -0.10 -1.12
C ALA A 150 -20.46 -1.06 -2.21
N GLY A 151 -19.76 -2.17 -2.48
CA GLY A 151 -20.24 -3.28 -3.32
C GLY A 151 -21.19 -4.25 -2.59
N TRP A 152 -21.20 -4.19 -1.26
CA TRP A 152 -22.06 -5.04 -0.42
C TRP A 152 -23.43 -4.42 -0.16
N SER A 153 -23.52 -3.12 0.12
CA SER A 153 -24.73 -2.41 0.49
C SER A 153 -24.78 -1.00 -0.10
N LYS A 154 -25.98 -0.47 -0.31
CA LYS A 154 -26.25 0.94 -0.64
C LYS A 154 -26.44 1.82 0.60
N ASP A 155 -26.67 1.20 1.77
CA ASP A 155 -26.87 1.90 3.02
C ASP A 155 -25.56 2.53 3.49
N LYS A 156 -25.52 3.86 3.59
CA LYS A 156 -24.34 4.63 4.01
C LYS A 156 -23.88 4.28 5.43
N GLU A 157 -24.79 3.92 6.32
CA GLU A 157 -24.46 3.50 7.70
C GLU A 157 -23.75 2.15 7.69
N VAL A 158 -24.15 1.24 6.81
CA VAL A 158 -23.51 -0.07 6.62
C VAL A 158 -22.14 0.08 5.95
N VAL A 159 -22.06 0.90 4.91
CA VAL A 159 -20.81 1.17 4.19
C VAL A 159 -19.80 1.87 5.10
N GLY A 160 -20.25 2.82 5.92
CA GLY A 160 -19.39 3.67 6.74
C GLY A 160 -18.60 4.69 5.92
N GLY A 161 -19.06 5.01 4.72
CA GLY A 161 -18.36 5.91 3.81
C GLY A 161 -19.18 6.28 2.58
N SER A 162 -18.50 6.83 1.56
CA SER A 162 -19.17 7.21 0.31
C SER A 162 -19.63 5.95 -0.45
N PRO A 163 -20.86 5.97 -1.00
CA PRO A 163 -21.31 4.90 -1.90
C PRO A 163 -20.45 4.88 -3.17
N MET A 164 -20.60 3.82 -3.95
CA MET A 164 -19.96 3.71 -5.25
C MET A 164 -20.35 4.90 -6.14
N PRO A 165 -19.39 5.56 -6.82
CA PRO A 165 -19.71 6.52 -7.84
C PRO A 165 -20.32 5.80 -9.05
N CYS A 166 -21.55 6.19 -9.41
CA CYS A 166 -22.28 5.58 -10.53
C CYS A 166 -22.28 6.46 -11.78
N GLU A 167 -21.69 7.63 -11.70
CA GLU A 167 -21.68 8.59 -12.81
C GLU A 167 -20.24 8.97 -13.17
N ALA A 168 -19.91 8.85 -14.44
CA ALA A 168 -18.65 9.34 -14.97
C ALA A 168 -18.65 10.88 -15.01
N ARG A 169 -17.46 11.46 -14.81
CA ARG A 169 -17.21 12.90 -14.96
C ARG A 169 -17.24 13.36 -16.42
N ASN A 170 -17.12 12.41 -17.36
CA ASN A 170 -17.01 12.67 -18.80
C ASN A 170 -15.88 13.67 -19.13
N PHE A 171 -14.74 13.49 -18.46
CA PHE A 171 -13.53 14.23 -18.76
C PHE A 171 -12.96 13.80 -20.12
N PRO A 172 -12.22 14.68 -20.81
CA PRO A 172 -11.67 14.40 -22.12
C PRO A 172 -10.68 13.24 -22.08
N VAL A 173 -10.69 12.44 -23.14
CA VAL A 173 -9.70 11.42 -23.44
C VAL A 173 -9.02 11.73 -24.77
N VAL A 174 -7.78 11.29 -24.92
CA VAL A 174 -6.97 11.46 -26.11
C VAL A 174 -6.54 10.09 -26.66
N LYS A 175 -6.03 10.06 -27.90
CA LYS A 175 -5.48 8.85 -28.55
C LYS A 175 -4.00 8.97 -28.87
N GLU A 176 -3.45 10.17 -28.72
CA GLU A 176 -2.06 10.49 -28.98
C GLU A 176 -1.17 9.86 -27.91
N GLU A 177 -0.28 8.96 -28.31
CA GLU A 177 0.64 8.27 -27.40
C GLU A 177 1.74 9.24 -26.88
N THR A 178 2.06 9.12 -25.61
CA THR A 178 3.14 9.87 -24.98
C THR A 178 4.47 9.13 -25.19
N ALA A 179 5.48 9.81 -25.73
CA ALA A 179 6.83 9.25 -25.84
C ALA A 179 7.42 9.00 -24.43
N GLY A 180 7.86 7.78 -24.19
CA GLY A 180 8.53 7.39 -22.94
C GLY A 180 9.92 8.04 -22.85
N LYS A 181 10.35 8.34 -21.62
CA LYS A 181 11.73 8.68 -21.27
C LYS A 181 12.33 7.54 -20.47
N THR A 182 13.66 7.55 -20.33
CA THR A 182 14.37 6.59 -19.49
C THR A 182 14.90 7.31 -18.25
N TYR A 183 14.73 6.69 -17.10
CA TYR A 183 15.15 7.17 -15.78
C TYR A 183 16.00 6.12 -15.08
N ASP A 184 16.76 6.53 -14.09
CA ASP A 184 17.43 5.61 -13.17
C ASP A 184 16.41 4.92 -12.27
N LEU A 185 16.71 3.68 -11.90
CA LEU A 185 15.87 2.94 -10.94
C LEU A 185 16.04 3.47 -9.51
N PRO A 186 15.01 3.41 -8.67
CA PRO A 186 15.13 3.77 -7.26
C PRO A 186 16.21 2.97 -6.55
N ARG A 187 16.95 3.61 -5.65
CA ARG A 187 17.94 2.96 -4.82
C ARG A 187 17.42 2.76 -3.41
N LEU A 188 17.26 1.51 -3.00
CA LEU A 188 16.73 1.12 -1.70
C LEU A 188 17.84 0.47 -0.86
N GLU A 189 18.50 1.27 -0.04
CA GLU A 189 19.52 0.75 0.87
C GLU A 189 18.91 0.03 2.07
N ASN A 190 19.39 -1.16 2.37
CA ASN A 190 18.94 -1.96 3.51
C ASN A 190 20.08 -2.81 4.08
N LYS A 191 19.91 -3.22 5.35
CA LYS A 191 20.87 -4.06 6.09
C LYS A 191 20.63 -5.56 5.91
N THR A 192 19.49 -5.96 5.36
CA THR A 192 19.11 -7.36 5.15
C THR A 192 18.88 -7.65 3.68
N THR A 193 19.10 -8.90 3.28
CA THR A 193 18.77 -9.44 1.95
C THR A 193 17.61 -10.43 2.03
N ARG A 194 17.01 -10.62 3.19
CA ARG A 194 15.86 -11.53 3.37
C ARG A 194 14.59 -10.86 2.85
N ALA A 195 14.03 -11.37 1.76
CA ALA A 195 12.89 -10.79 1.05
C ALA A 195 11.69 -10.50 1.98
N ALA A 196 11.28 -11.46 2.81
CA ALA A 196 10.15 -11.26 3.73
C ALA A 196 10.41 -10.14 4.75
N GLU A 197 11.63 -9.99 5.25
CA GLU A 197 11.99 -8.90 6.16
C GLU A 197 12.01 -7.55 5.44
N LEU A 198 12.55 -7.49 4.22
CA LEU A 198 12.51 -6.30 3.37
C LEU A 198 11.07 -5.85 3.08
N LEU A 199 10.20 -6.79 2.69
CA LEU A 199 8.78 -6.52 2.43
C LEU A 199 8.10 -5.94 3.67
N ARG A 200 8.32 -6.52 4.85
CA ARG A 200 7.73 -6.07 6.12
C ARG A 200 8.19 -4.66 6.48
N GLN A 201 9.50 -4.40 6.47
CA GLN A 201 10.06 -3.07 6.73
C GLN A 201 9.54 -2.01 5.74
N ARG A 202 9.47 -2.36 4.46
CA ARG A 202 8.93 -1.46 3.44
C ARG A 202 7.44 -1.25 3.59
N GLY A 203 6.67 -2.30 3.88
CA GLY A 203 5.23 -2.22 4.14
C GLY A 203 4.90 -1.23 5.26
N GLU A 204 5.57 -1.35 6.41
CA GLU A 204 5.41 -0.42 7.53
C GLU A 204 5.79 1.02 7.16
N ALA A 205 6.89 1.21 6.42
CA ALA A 205 7.37 2.53 6.00
C ALA A 205 6.39 3.25 5.04
N ILE A 206 5.61 2.51 4.25
CA ILE A 206 4.68 3.08 3.27
C ILE A 206 3.20 3.01 3.71
N ALA A 207 2.91 2.44 4.88
CA ALA A 207 1.54 2.23 5.38
C ALA A 207 0.69 3.52 5.38
N ALA A 208 1.30 4.66 5.70
CA ALA A 208 0.61 5.96 5.77
C ALA A 208 0.50 6.70 4.42
N LYS A 209 1.06 6.13 3.32
CA LYS A 209 0.93 6.78 2.01
C LYS A 209 -0.54 6.82 1.55
N PRO A 210 -0.95 7.89 0.84
CA PRO A 210 -2.28 7.98 0.26
C PRO A 210 -2.64 6.73 -0.57
N VAL A 211 -3.89 6.31 -0.49
CA VAL A 211 -4.39 5.14 -1.24
C VAL A 211 -4.80 5.54 -2.65
N VAL A 212 -5.56 6.63 -2.76
CA VAL A 212 -6.16 7.08 -4.02
C VAL A 212 -6.10 8.59 -4.16
N ILE A 213 -6.19 9.06 -5.41
CA ILE A 213 -6.46 10.45 -5.80
C ILE A 213 -7.84 10.52 -6.46
N GLN A 214 -8.59 11.59 -6.20
CA GLN A 214 -9.90 11.82 -6.82
C GLN A 214 -9.76 12.30 -8.28
N ALA A 215 -10.75 11.98 -9.13
CA ALA A 215 -10.72 12.34 -10.54
C ALA A 215 -10.62 13.86 -10.77
N ASP A 216 -11.35 14.66 -9.99
CA ASP A 216 -11.32 16.13 -10.10
C ASP A 216 -9.94 16.70 -9.73
N GLU A 217 -9.31 16.16 -8.68
CA GLU A 217 -7.94 16.53 -8.28
C GLU A 217 -6.92 16.12 -9.37
N LEU A 218 -7.06 14.92 -9.93
CA LEU A 218 -6.20 14.47 -11.00
C LEU A 218 -6.35 15.35 -12.24
N MET A 219 -7.57 15.73 -12.63
CA MET A 219 -7.80 16.64 -13.76
C MET A 219 -7.06 17.97 -13.57
N ALA A 220 -7.08 18.54 -12.36
CA ALA A 220 -6.33 19.75 -12.07
C ALA A 220 -4.80 19.56 -12.26
N LYS A 221 -4.26 18.42 -11.80
CA LYS A 221 -2.82 18.07 -11.97
C LYS A 221 -2.45 17.85 -13.45
N VAL A 222 -3.32 17.20 -14.22
CA VAL A 222 -3.14 16.99 -15.67
C VAL A 222 -3.06 18.33 -16.40
N ASN A 223 -3.99 19.25 -16.11
CA ASN A 223 -4.01 20.60 -16.69
C ASN A 223 -2.74 21.40 -16.32
N ALA A 224 -2.24 21.24 -15.10
CA ALA A 224 -1.02 21.88 -14.64
C ALA A 224 0.27 21.18 -15.13
N LYS A 225 0.17 20.01 -15.78
CA LYS A 225 1.31 19.18 -16.26
C LYS A 225 2.32 18.85 -15.16
N ASN A 226 1.83 18.60 -13.94
CA ASN A 226 2.67 18.35 -12.75
C ASN A 226 2.49 16.93 -12.17
N VAL A 227 2.09 15.97 -13.00
CA VAL A 227 1.88 14.57 -12.63
C VAL A 227 2.39 13.65 -13.73
N PHE A 228 2.93 12.50 -13.34
CA PHE A 228 3.21 11.40 -14.25
C PHE A 228 2.03 10.42 -14.23
N LEU A 229 1.53 10.05 -15.41
CA LEU A 229 0.40 9.14 -15.56
C LEU A 229 0.88 7.80 -16.10
N LEU A 230 0.55 6.73 -15.38
CA LEU A 230 0.80 5.36 -15.75
C LEU A 230 -0.54 4.63 -15.96
N ASP A 231 -0.88 4.33 -17.20
CA ASP A 231 -2.07 3.55 -17.54
C ASP A 231 -1.69 2.07 -17.68
N ILE A 232 -2.26 1.23 -16.82
CA ILE A 232 -1.95 -0.21 -16.78
C ILE A 232 -2.99 -1.08 -17.48
N ARG A 233 -3.94 -0.47 -18.21
CA ARG A 233 -4.96 -1.20 -19.00
C ARG A 233 -4.34 -1.89 -20.19
N ALA A 234 -5.13 -2.76 -20.81
CA ALA A 234 -4.79 -3.37 -22.09
C ALA A 234 -4.54 -2.30 -23.17
N VAL A 235 -3.59 -2.58 -24.06
CA VAL A 235 -3.13 -1.64 -25.10
C VAL A 235 -4.26 -1.17 -25.99
N GLU A 236 -5.20 -2.06 -26.34
CA GLU A 236 -6.36 -1.76 -27.18
C GLU A 236 -7.30 -0.72 -26.55
N HIS A 237 -7.57 -0.83 -25.24
CA HIS A 237 -8.41 0.14 -24.51
C HIS A 237 -7.68 1.48 -24.30
N PHE A 238 -6.36 1.43 -24.08
CA PHE A 238 -5.55 2.64 -24.03
C PHE A 238 -5.58 3.40 -25.35
N LYS A 239 -5.43 2.69 -26.49
CA LYS A 239 -5.49 3.28 -27.83
C LYS A 239 -6.88 3.80 -28.20
N ALA A 240 -7.95 3.19 -27.65
CA ALA A 240 -9.30 3.69 -27.83
C ALA A 240 -9.52 5.05 -27.17
N GLY A 241 -8.83 5.30 -26.03
CA GLY A 241 -8.81 6.56 -25.31
C GLY A 241 -8.13 6.46 -23.95
N HIS A 242 -7.37 7.48 -23.61
CA HIS A 242 -6.65 7.58 -22.32
C HIS A 242 -6.55 9.03 -21.84
N ILE A 243 -6.11 9.20 -20.59
CA ILE A 243 -5.86 10.53 -20.01
C ILE A 243 -4.64 11.15 -20.68
N SER A 244 -4.73 12.39 -21.10
CA SER A 244 -3.66 13.09 -21.81
C SER A 244 -2.33 13.04 -21.04
N GLY A 245 -1.26 12.63 -21.71
CA GLY A 245 0.08 12.50 -21.14
C GLY A 245 0.36 11.15 -20.47
N ALA A 246 -0.58 10.21 -20.46
CA ALA A 246 -0.35 8.89 -19.89
C ALA A 246 0.62 8.05 -20.72
N LEU A 247 1.46 7.27 -20.02
CA LEU A 247 2.27 6.19 -20.59
C LEU A 247 1.55 4.87 -20.32
N ASN A 248 1.44 4.01 -21.33
CA ASN A 248 0.86 2.69 -21.17
C ASN A 248 1.91 1.63 -20.88
N ILE A 249 1.76 0.95 -19.76
CA ILE A 249 2.49 -0.27 -19.39
C ILE A 249 1.47 -1.24 -18.82
N PRO A 250 1.02 -2.25 -19.59
CA PRO A 250 0.05 -3.22 -19.08
C PRO A 250 0.50 -3.87 -17.77
N LEU A 251 -0.43 -4.07 -16.84
CA LEU A 251 -0.18 -4.50 -15.46
C LEU A 251 0.82 -5.65 -15.36
N ARG A 252 0.67 -6.68 -16.20
CA ARG A 252 1.51 -7.89 -16.14
C ARG A 252 2.99 -7.62 -16.35
N GLY A 253 3.34 -6.66 -17.22
CA GLY A 253 4.73 -6.28 -17.50
C GLY A 253 5.26 -5.18 -16.58
N LEU A 254 4.48 -4.69 -15.62
CA LEU A 254 4.84 -3.51 -14.84
C LEU A 254 6.17 -3.65 -14.11
N ALA A 255 6.46 -4.82 -13.51
CA ALA A 255 7.68 -5.05 -12.73
C ALA A 255 8.88 -5.51 -13.58
N GLU A 256 8.76 -5.55 -14.89
CA GLU A 256 9.91 -5.73 -15.78
C GLU A 256 10.83 -4.51 -15.68
N GLU A 257 12.15 -4.75 -15.57
CA GLU A 257 13.12 -3.69 -15.37
C GLU A 257 13.10 -2.64 -16.49
N SER A 258 12.96 -3.10 -17.74
CA SER A 258 12.82 -2.25 -18.93
C SER A 258 11.59 -1.32 -18.88
N ASN A 259 10.55 -1.70 -18.15
CA ASN A 259 9.35 -0.89 -17.94
C ASN A 259 9.50 0.04 -16.74
N LEU A 260 10.12 -0.42 -15.65
CA LEU A 260 10.37 0.41 -14.48
C LEU A 260 11.34 1.58 -14.77
N THR A 261 12.31 1.40 -15.66
CA THR A 261 13.18 2.50 -16.13
C THR A 261 12.43 3.60 -16.91
N LYS A 262 11.17 3.38 -17.29
CA LYS A 262 10.34 4.42 -17.92
C LYS A 262 9.59 5.28 -16.90
N LEU A 263 9.69 4.97 -15.60
CA LEU A 263 8.98 5.64 -14.53
C LEU A 263 9.93 6.58 -13.76
N PRO A 264 9.57 7.86 -13.54
CA PRO A 264 10.39 8.79 -12.79
C PRO A 264 10.42 8.43 -11.30
N PRO A 265 11.61 8.29 -10.66
CA PRO A 265 11.71 7.95 -9.24
C PRO A 265 11.43 9.12 -8.30
N ASP A 266 11.51 10.36 -8.80
CA ASP A 266 11.45 11.62 -8.08
C ASP A 266 10.19 12.45 -8.36
N GLN A 267 9.23 11.90 -9.10
CA GLN A 267 7.97 12.55 -9.43
C GLN A 267 6.78 11.66 -8.99
N PRO A 268 5.70 12.25 -8.44
CA PRO A 268 4.49 11.50 -8.14
C PRO A 268 3.88 10.83 -9.37
N ILE A 269 3.55 9.55 -9.24
CA ILE A 269 2.96 8.72 -10.29
C ILE A 269 1.50 8.44 -9.93
N VAL A 270 0.57 8.75 -10.83
CA VAL A 270 -0.82 8.29 -10.71
C VAL A 270 -1.03 7.10 -11.63
N VAL A 271 -1.42 5.98 -11.02
CA VAL A 271 -1.71 4.74 -11.75
C VAL A 271 -3.18 4.70 -12.10
N VAL A 272 -3.47 4.37 -13.35
CA VAL A 272 -4.82 4.34 -13.94
C VAL A 272 -5.14 2.94 -14.47
N ASP A 273 -6.30 2.41 -14.10
CA ASP A 273 -6.87 1.19 -14.65
C ASP A 273 -8.37 1.40 -14.98
N TYR A 274 -9.16 0.33 -14.98
CA TYR A 274 -10.59 0.41 -15.30
C TYR A 274 -11.45 0.91 -14.15
N ASP A 275 -11.21 0.40 -12.92
CA ASP A 275 -12.06 0.60 -11.73
C ASP A 275 -11.28 0.92 -10.44
N GLY A 276 -9.98 1.16 -10.55
CA GLY A 276 -9.09 1.56 -9.45
C GLY A 276 -8.51 0.40 -8.61
N HIS A 277 -9.00 -0.84 -8.77
CA HIS A 277 -8.55 -1.96 -7.92
C HIS A 277 -7.15 -2.45 -8.32
N ALA A 278 -6.94 -2.75 -9.60
CA ALA A 278 -5.62 -3.13 -10.11
C ALA A 278 -4.61 -1.98 -9.99
N ALA A 279 -5.04 -0.73 -10.22
CA ALA A 279 -4.22 0.45 -10.02
C ALA A 279 -3.78 0.61 -8.56
N SER A 280 -4.65 0.31 -7.59
CA SER A 280 -4.32 0.33 -6.16
C SER A 280 -3.26 -0.71 -5.81
N GLN A 281 -3.34 -1.92 -6.35
CA GLN A 281 -2.32 -2.96 -6.19
C GLN A 281 -1.00 -2.52 -6.82
N ALA A 282 -1.02 -2.06 -8.07
CA ALA A 282 0.15 -1.60 -8.80
C ALA A 282 0.83 -0.40 -8.11
N ALA A 283 0.07 0.59 -7.66
CA ALA A 283 0.60 1.71 -6.92
C ALA A 283 1.31 1.26 -5.63
N ARG A 284 0.75 0.28 -4.91
CA ARG A 284 1.40 -0.25 -3.71
C ARG A 284 2.67 -1.02 -4.02
N LEU A 285 2.70 -1.80 -5.10
CA LEU A 285 3.92 -2.46 -5.57
C LEU A 285 5.01 -1.43 -5.92
N LEU A 286 4.66 -0.39 -6.65
CA LEU A 286 5.59 0.71 -6.98
C LEU A 286 6.09 1.43 -5.71
N ASN A 287 5.23 1.67 -4.72
CA ASN A 287 5.65 2.24 -3.43
C ASN A 287 6.65 1.33 -2.69
N LEU A 288 6.45 0.01 -2.70
CA LEU A 288 7.42 -0.95 -2.15
C LEU A 288 8.77 -0.86 -2.86
N LEU A 289 8.76 -0.61 -4.18
CA LEU A 289 9.95 -0.44 -5.02
C LEU A 289 10.60 0.95 -4.91
N GLY A 290 10.03 1.87 -4.13
CA GLY A 290 10.63 3.18 -3.88
C GLY A 290 10.09 4.32 -4.73
N TYR A 291 9.16 4.07 -5.63
CA TYR A 291 8.44 5.15 -6.33
C TYR A 291 7.42 5.82 -5.41
N ASP A 292 7.02 7.03 -5.75
CA ASP A 292 5.91 7.72 -5.10
C ASP A 292 4.66 7.58 -5.97
N SER A 293 3.73 6.71 -5.59
CA SER A 293 2.60 6.37 -6.45
C SER A 293 1.28 6.25 -5.69
N VAL A 294 0.20 6.59 -6.38
CA VAL A 294 -1.19 6.55 -5.91
C VAL A 294 -2.10 6.11 -7.06
N ALA A 295 -3.23 5.48 -6.77
CA ALA A 295 -4.19 5.05 -7.78
C ALA A 295 -5.24 6.13 -8.08
N LEU A 296 -5.70 6.25 -9.32
CA LEU A 296 -6.94 6.96 -9.63
C LEU A 296 -8.12 6.19 -9.03
N ARG A 297 -8.85 6.84 -8.11
CA ARG A 297 -10.04 6.26 -7.50
C ARG A 297 -11.08 5.94 -8.55
N ASP A 298 -11.58 4.70 -8.52
CA ASP A 298 -12.59 4.17 -9.45
C ASP A 298 -12.16 4.22 -10.93
N GLY A 299 -10.87 4.48 -11.20
CA GLY A 299 -10.21 4.33 -12.50
C GLY A 299 -10.85 5.13 -13.65
N MET A 300 -10.75 4.57 -14.86
CA MET A 300 -11.36 5.18 -16.05
C MET A 300 -12.88 5.17 -16.00
N SER A 301 -13.53 4.33 -15.20
CA SER A 301 -14.99 4.31 -15.05
C SER A 301 -15.56 5.62 -14.49
N VAL A 302 -14.80 6.31 -13.64
CA VAL A 302 -15.20 7.63 -13.14
C VAL A 302 -14.76 8.75 -14.07
N TRP A 303 -13.73 8.53 -14.89
CA TRP A 303 -13.19 9.52 -15.80
C TRP A 303 -14.08 9.74 -17.02
N THR A 304 -14.54 8.65 -17.67
CA THR A 304 -15.36 8.69 -18.88
C THR A 304 -16.44 7.61 -18.89
N GLY A 305 -17.59 7.92 -19.50
CA GLY A 305 -18.66 6.95 -19.76
C GLY A 305 -18.52 6.21 -21.09
N ASP A 306 -17.46 6.46 -21.87
CA ASP A 306 -17.26 5.83 -23.17
C ASP A 306 -16.89 4.34 -23.02
N MET A 307 -17.83 3.46 -23.40
CA MET A 307 -17.67 2.01 -23.31
C MET A 307 -16.55 1.47 -24.23
N ASN A 308 -16.17 2.18 -25.29
CA ASN A 308 -15.03 1.79 -26.13
C ASN A 308 -13.70 1.97 -25.37
N VAL A 309 -13.67 2.90 -24.42
CA VAL A 309 -12.49 3.22 -23.61
C VAL A 309 -12.41 2.31 -22.39
N ILE A 310 -13.53 2.08 -21.69
CA ILE A 310 -13.56 1.30 -20.45
C ILE A 310 -13.91 -0.18 -20.66
N GLY A 311 -14.47 -0.53 -21.79
CA GLY A 311 -14.86 -1.91 -22.13
C GLY A 311 -15.93 -2.47 -21.18
N ALA A 312 -16.00 -3.79 -21.10
CA ALA A 312 -16.92 -4.52 -20.21
C ALA A 312 -16.57 -4.38 -18.73
N ASN A 313 -15.50 -3.64 -18.39
CA ASN A 313 -15.05 -3.42 -17.01
C ASN A 313 -15.69 -2.20 -16.35
N ALA A 314 -16.74 -1.62 -16.96
CA ALA A 314 -17.53 -0.55 -16.39
C ALA A 314 -18.03 -0.94 -15.00
N VAL A 315 -17.96 0.01 -14.07
CA VAL A 315 -18.49 -0.18 -12.72
C VAL A 315 -20.00 -0.40 -12.80
N SER A 316 -20.45 -1.56 -12.34
CA SER A 316 -21.88 -1.86 -12.26
C SER A 316 -22.45 -1.30 -10.96
N CYS A 317 -23.42 -0.41 -11.07
CA CYS A 317 -24.15 0.14 -9.92
C CYS A 317 -25.36 -0.71 -9.48
N ALA A 318 -25.51 -1.88 -10.10
CA ALA A 318 -26.51 -2.88 -9.66
C ALA A 318 -26.02 -3.59 -8.38
N ILE A 319 -26.09 -2.90 -7.24
CA ILE A 319 -25.76 -3.48 -5.94
C ILE A 319 -27.03 -4.11 -5.38
N PRO A 320 -27.03 -5.42 -5.04
CA PRO A 320 -28.14 -6.05 -4.37
C PRO A 320 -28.42 -5.39 -3.01
N GLU A 321 -29.69 -5.15 -2.68
CA GLU A 321 -30.05 -4.82 -1.31
C GLU A 321 -29.86 -6.06 -0.43
N ARG A 322 -28.93 -5.99 0.52
CA ARG A 322 -28.73 -6.99 1.55
C ARG A 322 -29.23 -6.42 2.87
N SER A 323 -30.10 -7.19 3.58
CA SER A 323 -30.66 -6.73 4.84
C SER A 323 -29.58 -6.60 5.92
N THR A 324 -29.68 -5.55 6.74
CA THR A 324 -28.80 -5.32 7.89
C THR A 324 -28.85 -6.45 8.94
N ALA A 325 -29.93 -7.22 8.99
CA ALA A 325 -30.06 -8.39 9.87
C ALA A 325 -29.02 -9.50 9.58
N GLN A 326 -28.46 -9.53 8.37
CA GLN A 326 -27.38 -10.45 7.99
C GLN A 326 -26.00 -9.95 8.42
N LEU A 327 -25.89 -8.71 8.89
CA LEU A 327 -24.62 -8.06 9.25
C LEU A 327 -24.30 -8.14 10.75
N ASN A 328 -25.28 -8.53 11.59
CA ASN A 328 -25.16 -8.53 13.05
C ASN A 328 -25.00 -9.94 13.66
N ALA A 329 -24.64 -10.95 12.88
CA ALA A 329 -24.28 -12.24 13.44
C ALA A 329 -22.99 -12.12 14.25
N PRO A 330 -22.85 -12.79 15.42
CA PRO A 330 -21.63 -12.68 16.23
C PRO A 330 -20.42 -13.08 15.40
N ALA A 331 -19.36 -12.27 15.48
CA ALA A 331 -18.08 -12.58 14.89
C ALA A 331 -17.65 -13.99 15.32
N ASN A 332 -17.13 -14.77 14.38
CA ASN A 332 -16.48 -16.03 14.72
C ASN A 332 -15.35 -15.70 15.71
N PRO A 333 -15.32 -16.24 16.93
CA PRO A 333 -14.25 -15.92 17.87
C PRO A 333 -12.95 -16.32 17.20
N GLY A 334 -12.12 -15.32 16.91
CA GLY A 334 -10.74 -15.55 16.47
C GLY A 334 -10.05 -16.51 17.46
N PRO A 335 -8.94 -17.16 17.08
CA PRO A 335 -8.26 -18.07 17.95
C PRO A 335 -8.00 -17.38 19.29
N SER A 336 -8.54 -17.95 20.35
CA SER A 336 -8.33 -17.52 21.73
C SER A 336 -6.83 -17.34 21.94
N THR A 337 -6.41 -16.13 22.28
CA THR A 337 -5.09 -15.89 22.87
C THR A 337 -5.11 -16.53 24.25
N ALA A 338 -5.07 -17.87 24.32
CA ALA A 338 -4.70 -18.56 25.52
C ALA A 338 -3.20 -18.31 25.70
N ALA A 339 -2.89 -17.29 26.51
CA ALA A 339 -1.59 -17.12 27.08
C ALA A 339 -1.26 -18.34 27.96
N THR A 340 -0.15 -18.96 27.68
CA THR A 340 0.70 -19.61 28.68
C THR A 340 2.13 -19.19 28.43
#